data_d4358ad8970ea8c81cd6de386a3edf1d
#
_entry.id   d4358ad8970ea8c81cd6de386a3edf1d
#
_cell.length_a   1.000
_cell.length_b   1.000
_cell.length_c   1.000
_cell.angle_alpha   90.00
_cell.angle_beta   90.00
_cell.angle_gamma   90.00
#
_symmetry.space_group_name_H-M   'P 1'
#
loop_
_entity.id
_entity.type
_entity.pdbx_description
1 polymer ?
#
loop_
_entity_poly.entity_id
_entity_poly.type
_entity_poly.pdbx_seq_one_letter_code
_entity_poly.pdbx_strand_id
1 'polypeptide(L)'
;YYHTDLPEAAAYALLETGELFDKIVVDEAQDLIRDSYLDVMGGCLKKGLSRGRWTLFGDFSMQAIYAEGVSGTKLIEQLDDITSFIRFKLTVNCRNTKPICKEIETVTGFKAPHDLWTKVDGHPVQYLTWSTMESQCRKLKAVLKQLADSHIEPEKITILSPKKREDSVVSMLDGYVVKDFSVPPGMNTTFCTIQAYKGLENSVIILTDIEGFSAEKLMYVGLSRACTGLYVLESDSAKREYDNLLMRRLFNE
;
A
#
# COMPACT_ATOMS: atom_id res chain seq x y z
N TYR A 1 20.77 -7.33 -0.82
CA TYR A 1 20.48 -8.00 0.45
C TYR A 1 19.21 -8.84 0.37
N TYR A 2 18.02 -8.20 0.19
CA TYR A 2 16.73 -8.92 0.21
C TYR A 2 16.54 -9.95 -0.91
N HIS A 3 17.24 -9.84 -2.03
CA HIS A 3 17.04 -10.71 -3.19
C HIS A 3 17.99 -11.89 -3.26
N THR A 4 19.10 -11.84 -2.54
CA THR A 4 20.17 -12.83 -2.57
C THR A 4 20.57 -13.24 -1.15
N ASP A 5 21.13 -12.32 -0.38
CA ASP A 5 21.80 -12.64 0.89
C ASP A 5 20.83 -13.19 1.94
N LEU A 6 19.62 -12.62 2.03
CA LEU A 6 18.61 -13.06 3.01
C LEU A 6 18.07 -14.47 2.71
N PRO A 7 17.61 -14.79 1.48
CA PRO A 7 17.18 -16.15 1.17
C PRO A 7 18.33 -17.17 1.25
N GLU A 8 19.55 -16.82 0.88
CA GLU A 8 20.71 -17.69 1.06
C GLU A 8 20.99 -17.99 2.53
N ALA A 9 21.01 -16.96 3.38
CA ALA A 9 21.18 -17.14 4.82
C ALA A 9 20.07 -18.02 5.43
N ALA A 10 18.82 -17.83 5.00
CA ALA A 10 17.71 -18.67 5.43
C ALA A 10 17.88 -20.13 4.98
N ALA A 11 18.34 -20.37 3.75
CA ALA A 11 18.61 -21.72 3.24
C ALA A 11 19.71 -22.41 4.06
N TYR A 12 20.81 -21.72 4.39
CA TYR A 12 21.86 -22.25 5.26
C TYR A 12 21.34 -22.60 6.66
N ALA A 13 20.56 -21.71 7.28
CA ALA A 13 19.98 -21.97 8.59
C ALA A 13 19.05 -23.19 8.59
N LEU A 14 18.30 -23.41 7.53
CA LEU A 14 17.45 -24.59 7.37
C LEU A 14 18.29 -25.88 7.25
N LEU A 15 19.41 -25.84 6.53
CA LEU A 15 20.32 -26.97 6.42
C LEU A 15 20.97 -27.34 7.78
N GLU A 16 21.30 -26.33 8.58
CA GLU A 16 21.90 -26.54 9.90
C GLU A 16 20.89 -27.06 10.93
N THR A 17 19.67 -26.49 10.94
CA THR A 17 18.64 -26.86 11.93
C THR A 17 17.86 -28.10 11.54
N GLY A 18 17.75 -28.40 10.26
CA GLY A 18 16.88 -29.45 9.74
C GLY A 18 15.39 -29.26 10.07
N GLU A 19 14.98 -28.03 10.43
CA GLU A 19 13.63 -27.74 10.86
C GLU A 19 12.65 -27.79 9.70
N LEU A 20 11.57 -28.56 9.83
CA LEU A 20 10.53 -28.72 8.82
C LEU A 20 9.16 -28.42 9.40
N PHE A 21 8.39 -27.63 8.65
CA PHE A 21 7.03 -27.23 9.01
C PHE A 21 5.98 -28.08 8.31
N ASP A 22 4.86 -28.33 8.99
CA ASP A 22 3.72 -29.06 8.43
C ASP A 22 2.91 -28.20 7.43
N LYS A 23 2.92 -26.88 7.63
CA LYS A 23 2.23 -25.90 6.79
C LYS A 23 2.92 -24.55 6.82
N ILE A 24 2.96 -23.87 5.68
CA ILE A 24 3.40 -22.49 5.55
C ILE A 24 2.19 -21.63 5.16
N VAL A 25 2.06 -20.46 5.77
CA VAL A 25 1.13 -19.41 5.40
C VAL A 25 1.94 -18.14 5.15
N VAL A 26 1.82 -17.59 3.96
CA VAL A 26 2.55 -16.38 3.54
C VAL A 26 1.55 -15.29 3.21
N ASP A 27 1.72 -14.13 3.81
CA ASP A 27 1.04 -12.90 3.42
C ASP A 27 1.94 -12.06 2.52
N GLU A 28 1.34 -11.18 1.70
CA GLU A 28 2.05 -10.35 0.70
C GLU A 28 2.96 -11.19 -0.22
N ALA A 29 2.49 -12.39 -0.59
CA ALA A 29 3.30 -13.38 -1.29
C ALA A 29 3.83 -12.89 -2.66
N GLN A 30 3.20 -11.89 -3.28
CA GLN A 30 3.68 -11.29 -4.53
C GLN A 30 5.10 -10.69 -4.40
N ASP A 31 5.55 -10.39 -3.19
CA ASP A 31 6.91 -9.87 -2.95
C ASP A 31 7.95 -11.00 -2.78
N LEU A 32 7.49 -12.23 -2.54
CA LEU A 32 8.31 -13.39 -2.21
C LEU A 32 8.32 -14.48 -3.29
N ILE A 33 7.52 -14.34 -4.37
CA ILE A 33 7.54 -15.32 -5.47
C ILE A 33 8.74 -15.03 -6.37
N ARG A 34 9.86 -15.63 -6.01
CA ARG A 34 11.15 -15.63 -6.72
C ARG A 34 11.83 -16.96 -6.42
N ASP A 35 12.62 -17.47 -7.35
CA ASP A 35 13.24 -18.78 -7.24
C ASP A 35 13.92 -19.00 -5.87
N SER A 36 14.74 -18.04 -5.43
CA SER A 36 15.46 -18.14 -4.16
C SER A 36 14.56 -18.26 -2.93
N TYR A 37 13.42 -17.55 -2.90
CA TYR A 37 12.46 -17.66 -1.80
C TYR A 37 11.59 -18.91 -1.92
N LEU A 38 11.25 -19.34 -3.15
CA LEU A 38 10.50 -20.58 -3.39
C LEU A 38 11.35 -21.80 -2.96
N ASP A 39 12.66 -21.75 -3.19
CA ASP A 39 13.59 -22.79 -2.70
C ASP A 39 13.61 -22.85 -1.18
N VAL A 40 13.68 -21.72 -0.49
CA VAL A 40 13.59 -21.65 0.98
C VAL A 40 12.26 -22.19 1.48
N MET A 41 11.14 -21.75 0.90
CA MET A 41 9.81 -22.23 1.27
C MET A 41 9.66 -23.73 1.03
N GLY A 42 10.21 -24.23 -0.08
CA GLY A 42 10.22 -25.66 -0.38
C GLY A 42 11.10 -26.45 0.58
N GLY A 43 12.26 -25.89 0.93
CA GLY A 43 13.23 -26.51 1.84
C GLY A 43 12.74 -26.65 3.28
N CYS A 44 11.96 -25.66 3.77
CA CYS A 44 11.44 -25.71 5.14
C CYS A 44 10.07 -26.43 5.27
N LEU A 45 9.46 -26.84 4.15
CA LEU A 45 8.14 -27.47 4.17
C LEU A 45 8.25 -28.99 4.05
N LYS A 46 7.63 -29.72 4.97
CA LYS A 46 7.48 -31.17 4.84
C LYS A 46 6.84 -31.51 3.49
N LYS A 47 7.51 -32.31 2.68
CA LYS A 47 7.14 -32.73 1.31
C LYS A 47 7.31 -31.65 0.23
N GLY A 48 8.01 -30.54 0.52
CA GLY A 48 8.29 -29.47 -0.42
C GLY A 48 7.04 -28.70 -0.91
N LEU A 49 7.20 -27.82 -1.85
CA LEU A 49 6.06 -27.06 -2.43
C LEU A 49 5.11 -27.95 -3.27
N SER A 50 5.63 -29.00 -3.89
CA SER A 50 4.84 -29.84 -4.80
C SER A 50 3.81 -30.74 -4.09
N ARG A 51 4.04 -31.12 -2.84
CA ARG A 51 3.18 -32.04 -2.07
C ARG A 51 2.91 -31.55 -0.64
N GLY A 52 3.56 -30.49 -0.23
CA GLY A 52 3.40 -29.88 1.09
C GLY A 52 2.12 -29.08 1.20
N ARG A 53 1.87 -28.56 2.39
CA ARG A 53 0.67 -27.74 2.68
C ARG A 53 1.09 -26.30 2.78
N TRP A 54 0.60 -25.46 1.86
CA TRP A 54 0.88 -24.03 1.89
C TRP A 54 -0.35 -23.21 1.49
N THR A 55 -0.35 -21.97 1.89
CA THR A 55 -1.35 -20.97 1.51
C THR A 55 -0.63 -19.65 1.31
N LEU A 56 -0.79 -19.05 0.13
CA LEU A 56 -0.22 -17.76 -0.21
C LEU A 56 -1.35 -16.75 -0.38
N PHE A 57 -1.28 -15.65 0.37
CA PHE A 57 -2.14 -14.50 0.20
C PHE A 57 -1.35 -13.39 -0.47
N GLY A 58 -1.96 -12.70 -1.43
CA GLY A 58 -1.27 -11.60 -2.10
C GLY A 58 -2.11 -10.92 -3.16
N ASP A 59 -1.73 -9.70 -3.49
CA ASP A 59 -2.28 -8.93 -4.61
C ASP A 59 -1.29 -8.99 -5.78
N PHE A 60 -1.47 -9.99 -6.62
CA PHE A 60 -0.60 -10.24 -7.77
C PHE A 60 -0.85 -9.28 -8.93
N SER A 61 -1.92 -8.50 -8.88
CA SER A 61 -2.24 -7.54 -9.94
C SER A 61 -1.64 -6.17 -9.70
N MET A 62 -1.64 -5.71 -8.44
CA MET A 62 -1.48 -4.29 -8.12
C MET A 62 -0.28 -3.96 -7.23
N GLN A 63 -0.03 -4.77 -6.21
CA GLN A 63 0.94 -4.41 -5.17
C GLN A 63 2.35 -4.95 -5.40
N ALA A 64 2.64 -5.54 -6.53
CA ALA A 64 4.00 -5.99 -6.89
C ALA A 64 4.94 -4.79 -7.14
N ILE A 65 5.06 -3.87 -6.15
CA ILE A 65 5.92 -2.67 -6.23
C ILE A 65 7.39 -3.06 -6.29
N TYR A 66 7.75 -4.14 -5.59
CA TYR A 66 9.13 -4.62 -5.50
C TYR A 66 9.49 -5.64 -6.58
N ALA A 67 8.50 -6.11 -7.37
CA ALA A 67 8.76 -6.97 -8.52
C ALA A 67 9.08 -6.11 -9.74
N GLU A 68 10.29 -5.58 -9.81
CA GLU A 68 10.76 -4.79 -10.95
C GLU A 68 10.59 -5.58 -12.26
N GLY A 69 9.72 -5.09 -13.14
CA GLY A 69 9.54 -5.62 -14.49
C GLY A 69 8.79 -6.96 -14.62
N VAL A 70 8.33 -7.57 -13.53
CA VAL A 70 7.58 -8.84 -13.55
C VAL A 70 6.09 -8.57 -13.34
N SER A 71 5.25 -9.01 -14.28
CA SER A 71 3.80 -8.96 -14.11
C SER A 71 3.34 -10.01 -13.09
N GLY A 72 2.28 -9.73 -12.34
CA GLY A 72 1.69 -10.71 -11.41
C GLY A 72 1.29 -12.02 -12.08
N THR A 73 0.96 -12.00 -13.37
CA THR A 73 0.70 -13.20 -14.19
C THR A 73 1.93 -14.09 -14.24
N LYS A 74 3.12 -13.53 -14.50
CA LYS A 74 4.37 -14.31 -14.54
C LYS A 74 4.73 -14.91 -13.19
N LEU A 75 4.44 -14.22 -12.07
CA LEU A 75 4.65 -14.76 -10.73
C LEU A 75 3.79 -16.00 -10.48
N ILE A 76 2.55 -15.96 -10.95
CA ILE A 76 1.63 -17.11 -10.85
C ILE A 76 2.07 -18.25 -11.77
N GLU A 77 2.55 -17.95 -12.97
CA GLU A 77 3.11 -18.94 -13.91
C GLU A 77 4.31 -19.68 -13.29
N GLN A 78 5.22 -18.97 -12.62
CA GLN A 78 6.34 -19.61 -11.88
C GLN A 78 5.86 -20.63 -10.84
N LEU A 79 4.76 -20.36 -10.14
CA LEU A 79 4.17 -21.32 -9.21
C LEU A 79 3.51 -22.50 -9.93
N ASP A 80 2.83 -22.26 -11.04
CA ASP A 80 2.20 -23.32 -11.86
C ASP A 80 3.24 -24.31 -12.43
N ASP A 81 4.45 -23.83 -12.73
CA ASP A 81 5.56 -24.66 -13.20
C ASP A 81 6.07 -25.61 -12.10
N ILE A 82 5.96 -25.22 -10.83
CA ILE A 82 6.43 -26.02 -9.69
C ILE A 82 5.35 -26.99 -9.20
N THR A 83 4.09 -26.55 -9.16
CA THR A 83 3.00 -27.33 -8.55
C THR A 83 1.63 -26.87 -9.01
N SER A 84 0.67 -27.80 -9.01
CA SER A 84 -0.74 -27.45 -9.22
C SER A 84 -1.37 -26.97 -7.91
N PHE A 85 -2.13 -25.88 -7.96
CA PHE A 85 -2.80 -25.31 -6.81
C PHE A 85 -4.15 -24.70 -7.14
N ILE A 86 -4.98 -24.51 -6.12
CA ILE A 86 -6.30 -23.90 -6.27
C ILE A 86 -6.18 -22.39 -6.02
N ARG A 87 -6.79 -21.61 -6.90
CA ARG A 87 -6.82 -20.14 -6.80
C ARG A 87 -8.20 -19.68 -6.32
N PHE A 88 -8.20 -18.83 -5.31
CA PHE A 88 -9.39 -18.13 -4.84
C PHE A 88 -9.19 -16.63 -4.99
N LYS A 89 -10.20 -15.96 -5.54
CA LYS A 89 -10.22 -14.50 -5.61
C LYS A 89 -11.14 -13.95 -4.52
N LEU A 90 -10.59 -13.10 -3.66
CA LEU A 90 -11.40 -12.31 -2.74
C LEU A 90 -11.99 -11.12 -3.52
N THR A 91 -13.31 -10.99 -3.51
CA THR A 91 -14.04 -10.01 -4.33
C THR A 91 -14.70 -8.91 -3.52
N VAL A 92 -14.63 -8.97 -2.20
CA VAL A 92 -15.26 -7.99 -1.30
C VAL A 92 -14.19 -7.08 -0.72
N ASN A 93 -14.35 -5.76 -0.91
CA ASN A 93 -13.52 -4.77 -0.24
C ASN A 93 -14.07 -4.51 1.17
N CYS A 94 -13.28 -4.86 2.17
CA CYS A 94 -13.63 -4.69 3.59
C CYS A 94 -12.97 -3.46 4.23
N ARG A 95 -12.13 -2.73 3.49
CA ARG A 95 -11.31 -1.64 4.01
C ARG A 95 -11.86 -0.27 3.67
N ASN A 96 -11.97 0.02 2.39
CA ASN A 96 -12.20 1.36 1.89
C ASN A 96 -13.70 1.67 1.76
N THR A 97 -14.07 2.93 1.96
CA THR A 97 -15.41 3.42 1.59
C THR A 97 -15.56 3.57 0.08
N LYS A 98 -16.81 3.67 -0.40
CA LYS A 98 -17.11 3.79 -1.82
C LYS A 98 -16.41 4.98 -2.52
N PRO A 99 -16.36 6.21 -1.95
CA PRO A 99 -15.62 7.31 -2.57
C PRO A 99 -14.14 7.02 -2.73
N ILE A 100 -13.51 6.37 -1.74
CA ILE A 100 -12.09 6.02 -1.80
C ILE A 100 -11.84 4.95 -2.88
N CYS A 101 -12.70 3.93 -2.97
CA CYS A 101 -12.60 2.91 -4.02
C CYS A 101 -12.71 3.52 -5.43
N LYS A 102 -13.68 4.43 -5.61
CA LYS A 102 -13.85 5.14 -6.89
C LYS A 102 -12.61 5.98 -7.23
N GLU A 103 -12.03 6.62 -6.23
CA GLU A 103 -10.83 7.45 -6.41
C GLU A 103 -9.61 6.62 -6.79
N ILE A 104 -9.42 5.47 -6.14
CA ILE A 104 -8.36 4.52 -6.51
C ILE A 104 -8.51 4.12 -7.98
N GLU A 105 -9.72 3.76 -8.40
CA GLU A 105 -10.00 3.40 -9.79
C GLU A 105 -9.75 4.57 -10.75
N THR A 106 -10.15 5.78 -10.36
CA THR A 106 -9.95 6.99 -11.15
C THR A 106 -8.46 7.28 -11.36
N VAL A 107 -7.68 7.28 -10.31
CA VAL A 107 -6.24 7.64 -10.38
C VAL A 107 -5.42 6.53 -11.03
N THR A 108 -5.68 5.27 -10.68
CA THR A 108 -4.77 4.17 -11.03
C THR A 108 -5.27 3.30 -12.19
N GLY A 109 -6.54 3.39 -12.57
CA GLY A 109 -7.12 2.49 -13.57
C GLY A 109 -7.51 1.12 -13.05
N PHE A 110 -7.23 0.85 -11.82
CA PHE A 110 -7.45 -0.48 -11.25
C PHE A 110 -8.86 -0.61 -10.71
N LYS A 111 -9.62 -1.53 -11.30
CA LYS A 111 -10.99 -1.78 -10.85
C LYS A 111 -10.98 -2.35 -9.44
N ALA A 112 -11.52 -1.57 -8.51
CA ALA A 112 -11.78 -2.07 -7.15
C ALA A 112 -12.79 -3.23 -7.19
N PRO A 113 -12.78 -4.13 -6.21
CA PRO A 113 -13.85 -5.10 -6.04
C PRO A 113 -15.21 -4.40 -5.99
N HIS A 114 -16.19 -4.91 -6.74
CA HIS A 114 -17.51 -4.27 -6.84
C HIS A 114 -18.30 -4.35 -5.54
N ASP A 115 -18.09 -5.42 -4.77
CA ASP A 115 -18.77 -5.62 -3.50
C ASP A 115 -18.02 -4.92 -2.38
N LEU A 116 -18.71 -4.03 -1.69
CA LEU A 116 -18.20 -3.32 -0.51
C LEU A 116 -18.87 -3.90 0.74
N TRP A 117 -18.05 -4.35 1.68
CA TRP A 117 -18.53 -4.76 2.99
C TRP A 117 -18.98 -3.57 3.85
N THR A 118 -18.31 -2.43 3.67
CA THR A 118 -18.61 -1.26 4.50
C THR A 118 -19.96 -0.67 4.08
N LYS A 119 -20.86 -0.51 5.06
CA LYS A 119 -22.15 0.16 4.87
C LYS A 119 -22.04 1.69 5.05
N VAL A 120 -20.85 2.19 5.33
CA VAL A 120 -20.58 3.61 5.50
C VAL A 120 -20.37 4.22 4.13
N ASP A 121 -21.20 5.22 3.77
CA ASP A 121 -21.08 5.90 2.49
C ASP A 121 -19.73 6.60 2.33
N GLY A 122 -19.14 7.06 3.44
CA GLY A 122 -17.87 7.78 3.46
C GLY A 122 -17.97 9.22 2.96
N HIS A 123 -16.91 9.98 3.19
CA HIS A 123 -16.80 11.34 2.67
C HIS A 123 -16.08 11.32 1.32
N PRO A 124 -16.40 12.27 0.42
CA PRO A 124 -15.62 12.47 -0.80
C PRO A 124 -14.13 12.67 -0.46
N VAL A 125 -13.25 12.16 -1.33
CA VAL A 125 -11.82 12.43 -1.24
C VAL A 125 -11.58 13.93 -1.40
N GLN A 126 -10.74 14.49 -0.54
CA GLN A 126 -10.48 15.93 -0.54
C GLN A 126 -9.11 16.21 -1.17
N TYR A 127 -9.11 17.03 -2.21
CA TYR A 127 -7.91 17.49 -2.88
C TYR A 127 -7.58 18.93 -2.47
N LEU A 128 -6.29 19.18 -2.14
CA LEU A 128 -5.80 20.49 -1.75
C LEU A 128 -4.56 20.83 -2.59
N THR A 129 -4.74 21.66 -3.60
CA THR A 129 -3.67 22.01 -4.54
C THR A 129 -2.71 23.03 -3.93
N TRP A 130 -1.41 22.84 -4.09
CA TRP A 130 -0.36 23.73 -3.59
C TRP A 130 0.64 24.12 -4.69
N SER A 131 1.24 25.32 -4.54
CA SER A 131 2.23 25.86 -5.47
C SER A 131 3.63 25.94 -4.83
N THR A 132 3.71 26.04 -3.49
CA THR A 132 4.98 26.11 -2.74
C THR A 132 4.89 25.25 -1.49
N MET A 133 6.05 24.87 -0.93
CA MET A 133 6.12 24.08 0.32
C MET A 133 5.42 24.81 1.49
N GLU A 134 5.53 26.13 1.57
CA GLU A 134 4.85 26.92 2.62
C GLU A 134 3.33 26.89 2.44
N SER A 135 2.84 26.93 1.18
CA SER A 135 1.40 26.82 0.90
C SER A 135 0.90 25.41 1.23
N GLN A 136 1.69 24.38 0.95
CA GLN A 136 1.39 23.00 1.32
C GLN A 136 1.33 22.84 2.83
N CYS A 137 2.34 23.37 3.56
CA CYS A 137 2.39 23.33 5.02
C CYS A 137 1.14 23.99 5.65
N ARG A 138 0.72 25.17 5.15
CA ARG A 138 -0.50 25.83 5.63
C ARG A 138 -1.75 24.95 5.40
N LYS A 139 -1.86 24.29 4.24
CA LYS A 139 -2.98 23.39 3.93
C LYS A 139 -2.96 22.15 4.81
N LEU A 140 -1.80 21.54 5.02
CA LEU A 140 -1.65 20.40 5.91
C LEU A 140 -2.06 20.77 7.35
N LYS A 141 -1.62 21.92 7.86
CA LYS A 141 -2.03 22.44 9.18
C LYS A 141 -3.54 22.66 9.25
N ALA A 142 -4.16 23.18 8.18
CA ALA A 142 -5.61 23.36 8.12
C ALA A 142 -6.37 22.02 8.16
N VAL A 143 -5.91 20.99 7.44
CA VAL A 143 -6.50 19.65 7.49
C VAL A 143 -6.38 19.04 8.89
N LEU A 144 -5.19 19.10 9.51
CA LEU A 144 -4.98 18.58 10.87
C LEU A 144 -5.87 19.28 11.89
N LYS A 145 -6.03 20.61 11.77
CA LYS A 145 -6.95 21.36 12.61
C LYS A 145 -8.41 20.96 12.38
N GLN A 146 -8.85 20.85 11.13
CA GLN A 146 -10.20 20.40 10.79
C GLN A 146 -10.51 19.01 11.38
N LEU A 147 -9.56 18.08 11.31
CA LEU A 147 -9.71 16.74 11.87
C LEU A 147 -9.80 16.79 13.42
N ALA A 148 -8.98 17.61 14.07
CA ALA A 148 -9.06 17.81 15.50
C ALA A 148 -10.39 18.46 15.92
N ASP A 149 -10.86 19.48 15.21
CA ASP A 149 -12.15 20.14 15.44
C ASP A 149 -13.33 19.14 15.23
N SER A 150 -13.14 18.14 14.38
CA SER A 150 -14.08 17.03 14.17
C SER A 150 -13.91 15.87 15.16
N HIS A 151 -13.09 16.04 16.21
CA HIS A 151 -12.81 15.05 17.24
C HIS A 151 -12.23 13.74 16.72
N ILE A 152 -11.48 13.79 15.63
CA ILE A 152 -10.72 12.62 15.15
C ILE A 152 -9.44 12.49 16.00
N GLU A 153 -9.30 11.35 16.63
CA GLU A 153 -8.15 11.03 17.50
C GLU A 153 -6.84 11.03 16.68
N PRO A 154 -5.74 11.58 17.21
CA PRO A 154 -4.48 11.69 16.47
C PRO A 154 -3.93 10.36 15.94
N GLU A 155 -4.09 9.27 16.67
CA GLU A 155 -3.67 7.93 16.27
C GLU A 155 -4.47 7.37 15.09
N LYS A 156 -5.63 7.93 14.78
CA LYS A 156 -6.43 7.59 13.61
C LYS A 156 -5.96 8.28 12.33
N ILE A 157 -4.93 9.11 12.43
CA ILE A 157 -4.42 9.92 11.32
C ILE A 157 -3.00 9.49 10.98
N THR A 158 -2.77 9.13 9.73
CA THR A 158 -1.42 8.89 9.20
C THR A 158 -1.17 9.81 8.00
N ILE A 159 -0.02 10.48 8.03
CA ILE A 159 0.47 11.29 6.91
C ILE A 159 1.44 10.41 6.11
N LEU A 160 1.18 10.26 4.84
CA LEU A 160 2.04 9.50 3.92
C LEU A 160 2.64 10.42 2.87
N SER A 161 3.90 10.19 2.52
CA SER A 161 4.61 10.92 1.48
C SER A 161 5.41 9.97 0.60
N PRO A 162 5.61 10.26 -0.69
CA PRO A 162 6.60 9.58 -1.50
C PRO A 162 8.04 9.91 -1.06
N LYS A 163 8.22 10.97 -0.27
CA LYS A 163 9.51 11.48 0.22
C LYS A 163 9.76 11.05 1.66
N LYS A 164 11.04 11.03 2.06
CA LYS A 164 11.39 10.87 3.47
C LYS A 164 11.02 12.12 4.26
N ARG A 165 10.98 12.01 5.60
CA ARG A 165 10.57 13.12 6.49
C ARG A 165 11.35 14.41 6.24
N GLU A 166 12.66 14.30 6.10
CA GLU A 166 13.56 15.45 5.90
C GLU A 166 13.25 16.24 4.62
N ASP A 167 12.73 15.58 3.59
CA ASP A 167 12.41 16.16 2.28
C ASP A 167 10.91 16.46 2.11
N SER A 168 10.10 16.06 3.11
CA SER A 168 8.65 16.23 3.09
C SER A 168 8.23 17.53 3.77
N VAL A 169 7.06 18.05 3.37
CA VAL A 169 6.41 19.18 4.05
C VAL A 169 6.23 18.96 5.55
N VAL A 170 6.22 17.71 6.01
CA VAL A 170 6.09 17.35 7.43
C VAL A 170 7.26 17.89 8.26
N SER A 171 8.44 18.07 7.68
CA SER A 171 9.59 18.71 8.35
C SER A 171 9.32 20.17 8.78
N MET A 172 8.33 20.83 8.16
CA MET A 172 7.94 22.21 8.43
C MET A 172 6.76 22.35 9.42
N LEU A 173 6.29 21.24 10.00
CA LEU A 173 5.12 21.22 10.89
C LEU A 173 5.49 21.64 12.32
N ASP A 174 5.72 22.93 12.53
CA ASP A 174 5.91 23.46 13.87
C ASP A 174 4.59 23.49 14.66
N GLY A 175 4.64 23.08 15.93
CA GLY A 175 3.49 23.09 16.84
C GLY A 175 2.54 21.88 16.71
N TYR A 176 2.85 20.91 15.83
CA TYR A 176 2.12 19.66 15.72
C TYR A 176 3.00 18.49 16.12
N VAL A 177 2.43 17.55 16.90
CA VAL A 177 3.14 16.32 17.29
C VAL A 177 2.87 15.25 16.24
N VAL A 178 3.76 15.15 15.26
CA VAL A 178 3.74 14.08 14.24
C VAL A 178 4.98 13.21 14.43
N LYS A 179 4.78 11.96 14.79
CA LYS A 179 5.86 10.99 15.03
C LYS A 179 6.06 10.09 13.83
N ASP A 180 7.26 9.56 13.67
CA ASP A 180 7.48 8.49 12.71
C ASP A 180 6.69 7.24 13.12
N PHE A 181 6.18 6.53 12.12
CA PHE A 181 5.44 5.30 12.37
C PHE A 181 6.34 4.28 13.08
N SER A 182 5.81 3.64 14.11
CA SER A 182 6.48 2.58 14.86
C SER A 182 5.51 1.45 15.17
N VAL A 183 6.04 0.28 15.46
CA VAL A 183 5.27 -0.87 15.94
C VAL A 183 5.68 -1.17 17.38
N PRO A 184 4.75 -1.14 18.35
CA PRO A 184 3.32 -0.84 18.23
C PRO A 184 3.04 0.64 17.91
N PRO A 185 1.89 0.94 17.25
CA PRO A 185 1.48 2.32 17.00
C PRO A 185 1.33 3.13 18.28
N GLY A 186 1.76 4.38 18.26
CA GLY A 186 1.58 5.33 19.38
C GLY A 186 0.22 6.04 19.32
N MET A 187 -0.02 6.89 20.31
CA MET A 187 -1.24 7.73 20.43
C MET A 187 -1.12 9.08 19.70
N ASN A 188 -0.31 9.17 18.67
CA ASN A 188 -0.07 10.42 17.95
C ASN A 188 -0.35 10.24 16.45
N THR A 189 -0.58 11.35 15.76
CA THR A 189 -0.51 11.37 14.31
C THR A 189 0.86 10.86 13.87
N THR A 190 0.87 9.96 12.90
CA THR A 190 2.09 9.31 12.43
C THR A 190 2.46 9.77 11.02
N PHE A 191 3.76 9.73 10.72
CA PHE A 191 4.31 9.92 9.39
C PHE A 191 5.00 8.64 8.93
N CYS A 192 4.83 8.32 7.66
CA CYS A 192 5.56 7.24 7.00
C CYS A 192 5.72 7.54 5.51
N THR A 193 6.71 6.91 4.85
CA THR A 193 6.70 6.89 3.39
C THR A 193 5.62 5.93 2.88
N ILE A 194 5.07 6.21 1.71
CA ILE A 194 4.03 5.35 1.11
C ILE A 194 4.52 3.90 1.00
N GLN A 195 5.78 3.70 0.59
CA GLN A 195 6.39 2.38 0.43
C GLN A 195 6.49 1.62 1.76
N ALA A 196 6.95 2.30 2.81
CA ALA A 196 7.13 1.67 4.13
C ALA A 196 5.80 1.40 4.84
N TYR A 197 4.71 2.07 4.43
CA TYR A 197 3.36 1.86 4.97
C TYR A 197 2.58 0.76 4.22
N LYS A 198 3.21 0.05 3.29
CA LYS A 198 2.59 -1.09 2.60
C LYS A 198 2.13 -2.15 3.61
N GLY A 199 0.96 -2.76 3.40
CA GLY A 199 0.36 -3.75 4.29
C GLY A 199 -0.40 -3.17 5.50
N LEU A 200 -0.24 -1.88 5.80
CA LEU A 200 -0.89 -1.18 6.90
C LEU A 200 -2.11 -0.38 6.44
N GLU A 201 -2.90 0.12 7.39
CA GLU A 201 -4.06 0.97 7.12
C GLU A 201 -4.34 1.90 8.31
N ASN A 202 -5.08 2.99 8.08
CA ASN A 202 -5.60 3.83 9.14
C ASN A 202 -6.94 4.45 8.74
N SER A 203 -7.68 4.96 9.71
CA SER A 203 -8.98 5.59 9.48
C SER A 203 -8.88 6.76 8.52
N VAL A 204 -7.91 7.65 8.75
CA VAL A 204 -7.66 8.83 7.91
C VAL A 204 -6.23 8.79 7.38
N ILE A 205 -6.10 8.94 6.07
CA ILE A 205 -4.80 9.11 5.41
C ILE A 205 -4.74 10.51 4.79
N ILE A 206 -3.60 11.16 5.01
CA ILE A 206 -3.26 12.42 4.34
C ILE A 206 -2.05 12.15 3.46
N LEU A 207 -2.24 12.15 2.14
CA LEU A 207 -1.14 12.06 1.18
C LEU A 207 -0.55 13.46 0.98
N THR A 208 0.76 13.60 1.17
CA THR A 208 1.49 14.87 0.98
C THR A 208 2.54 14.75 -0.10
N ASP A 209 3.04 15.88 -0.56
CA ASP A 209 4.15 15.95 -1.54
C ASP A 209 3.84 15.25 -2.87
N ILE A 210 2.55 15.23 -3.25
CA ILE A 210 2.12 14.61 -4.51
C ILE A 210 2.40 15.57 -5.66
N GLU A 211 3.41 15.27 -6.45
CA GLU A 211 3.86 16.07 -7.59
C GLU A 211 3.34 15.55 -8.95
N GLY A 212 2.73 14.34 -8.95
CA GLY A 212 2.12 13.70 -10.12
C GLY A 212 1.48 12.36 -9.75
N PHE A 213 0.73 11.80 -10.69
CA PHE A 213 -0.01 10.54 -10.54
C PHE A 213 0.51 9.40 -11.43
N SER A 214 1.56 9.64 -12.20
CA SER A 214 2.13 8.66 -13.15
C SER A 214 2.69 7.39 -12.49
N ALA A 215 3.05 7.45 -11.21
CA ALA A 215 3.49 6.30 -10.43
C ALA A 215 2.28 5.48 -9.91
N GLU A 216 1.49 4.89 -10.82
CA GLU A 216 0.20 4.25 -10.53
C GLU A 216 0.25 3.26 -9.37
N LYS A 217 1.26 2.39 -9.32
CA LYS A 217 1.41 1.40 -8.24
C LYS A 217 1.63 2.06 -6.87
N LEU A 218 2.45 3.11 -6.82
CA LEU A 218 2.71 3.87 -5.60
C LEU A 218 1.44 4.59 -5.14
N MET A 219 0.73 5.22 -6.08
CA MET A 219 -0.55 5.88 -5.79
C MET A 219 -1.59 4.88 -5.31
N TYR A 220 -1.68 3.71 -5.94
CA TYR A 220 -2.56 2.64 -5.47
C TYR A 220 -2.28 2.28 -4.01
N VAL A 221 -1.01 2.09 -3.65
CA VAL A 221 -0.66 1.79 -2.25
C VAL A 221 -1.07 2.94 -1.34
N GLY A 222 -0.71 4.18 -1.65
CA GLY A 222 -1.02 5.33 -0.80
C GLY A 222 -2.52 5.54 -0.58
N LEU A 223 -3.29 5.58 -1.67
CA LEU A 223 -4.73 5.79 -1.65
C LEU A 223 -5.48 4.68 -0.90
N SER A 224 -5.09 3.42 -1.14
CA SER A 224 -5.76 2.25 -0.57
C SER A 224 -5.53 2.04 0.93
N ARG A 225 -4.66 2.82 1.57
CA ARG A 225 -4.44 2.75 3.02
C ARG A 225 -5.53 3.42 3.84
N ALA A 226 -6.33 4.30 3.24
CA ALA A 226 -7.40 5.03 3.91
C ALA A 226 -8.65 4.15 4.09
N CYS A 227 -9.16 4.06 5.33
CA CYS A 227 -10.41 3.35 5.57
C CYS A 227 -11.63 4.25 5.35
N THR A 228 -11.65 5.46 5.93
CA THR A 228 -12.84 6.32 5.97
C THR A 228 -12.62 7.74 5.47
N GLY A 229 -11.41 8.28 5.62
CA GLY A 229 -11.07 9.65 5.21
C GLY A 229 -9.78 9.69 4.40
N LEU A 230 -9.80 10.39 3.28
CA LEU A 230 -8.64 10.54 2.40
C LEU A 230 -8.49 12.01 1.97
N TYR A 231 -7.32 12.55 2.24
CA TYR A 231 -6.90 13.89 1.85
C TYR A 231 -5.66 13.79 0.96
N VAL A 232 -5.64 14.51 -0.14
CA VAL A 232 -4.52 14.52 -1.08
C VAL A 232 -4.02 15.95 -1.27
N LEU A 233 -2.79 16.22 -0.84
CA LEU A 233 -2.13 17.50 -1.07
C LEU A 233 -1.29 17.38 -2.34
N GLU A 234 -1.82 17.90 -3.43
CA GLU A 234 -1.26 17.82 -4.77
C GLU A 234 -0.65 19.14 -5.24
N SER A 235 0.41 19.07 -6.03
CA SER A 235 0.97 20.26 -6.69
C SER A 235 0.08 20.75 -7.83
N ASP A 236 0.31 21.99 -8.30
CA ASP A 236 -0.36 22.51 -9.49
C ASP A 236 -0.13 21.64 -10.75
N SER A 237 1.03 20.98 -10.84
CA SER A 237 1.32 20.02 -11.92
C SER A 237 0.52 18.73 -11.78
N ALA A 238 0.48 18.18 -10.57
CA ALA A 238 -0.30 16.98 -10.27
C ALA A 238 -1.79 17.22 -10.51
N LYS A 239 -2.31 18.39 -10.12
CA LYS A 239 -3.70 18.76 -10.42
C LYS A 239 -4.02 18.70 -11.90
N ARG A 240 -3.17 19.28 -12.75
CA ARG A 240 -3.37 19.22 -14.23
C ARG A 240 -3.33 17.77 -14.75
N GLU A 241 -2.46 16.95 -14.21
CA GLU A 241 -2.41 15.51 -14.56
C GLU A 241 -3.69 14.80 -14.13
N TYR A 242 -4.18 15.06 -12.93
CA TYR A 242 -5.45 14.52 -12.42
C TYR A 242 -6.65 14.95 -13.27
N ASP A 243 -6.76 16.24 -13.60
CA ASP A 243 -7.82 16.76 -14.47
C ASP A 243 -7.82 16.04 -15.84
N ASN A 244 -6.63 15.78 -16.40
CA ASN A 244 -6.47 15.01 -17.64
C ASN A 244 -6.87 13.52 -17.48
N LEU A 245 -6.57 12.90 -16.34
CA LEU A 245 -7.01 11.53 -16.05
C LEU A 245 -8.54 11.46 -15.97
N LEU A 246 -9.18 12.40 -15.30
CA LEU A 246 -10.64 12.48 -15.23
C LEU A 246 -11.26 12.61 -16.62
N MET A 247 -10.75 13.53 -17.44
CA MET A 247 -11.26 13.75 -18.80
C MET A 247 -11.13 12.49 -19.66
N ARG A 248 -9.98 11.82 -19.64
CA ARG A 248 -9.78 10.58 -20.39
C ARG A 248 -10.79 9.49 -20.02
N ARG A 249 -11.13 9.37 -18.73
CA ARG A 249 -12.07 8.36 -18.26
C ARG A 249 -13.52 8.70 -18.56
N LEU A 250 -13.90 9.99 -18.55
CA LEU A 250 -15.22 10.43 -18.92
C LEU A 250 -15.53 10.27 -20.42
N PHE A 251 -14.50 10.28 -21.27
CA PHE A 251 -14.68 10.17 -22.73
C PHE A 251 -14.36 8.79 -23.29
N ASN A 252 -13.81 7.86 -22.49
CA ASN A 252 -13.53 6.47 -22.89
C ASN A 252 -14.54 5.47 -22.32
N GLU A 253 -15.56 5.94 -21.63
CA GLU A 253 -16.79 5.21 -21.34
C GLU A 253 -17.85 5.51 -22.42
#